data_c2783245e5b80fc1af7fdfc525e7158a
#
_entry.id   c2783245e5b80fc1af7fdfc525e7158a
#
_cell.length_a   1.000
_cell.length_b   1.000
_cell.length_c   1.000
_cell.angle_alpha   90.00
_cell.angle_beta   90.00
_cell.angle_gamma   90.00
#
_symmetry.space_group_name_H-M   'P 1'
#
loop_
_entity.id
_entity.type
_entity.pdbx_description
1 polymer ?
#
loop_
_entity_poly.entity_id
_entity_poly.type
_entity_poly.pdbx_seq_one_letter_code
_entity_poly.pdbx_strand_id
1 'polypeptide(L)'
;MKFNIVSDFKPTGDQPKAIKQLVEGINSGEVHQTLLGVTGSGKTFSVANVIEQVEKPTLILAHNKTLAAQLYSEFKLFFPENAVEYFVSYYDYYQPEAYIPSSGLYIEKDLSINEEIEKMRLSTTSSLLSGRRDVIVVASVSCLYGIGNPTEFQKNIIKLQKGQIISRTKLLHKLVQSLYSRTEADFQHGNFRIKGDTVDVYPSYADDAFRIHFFGDEIEEIEVFDAQTNEVLEKYELLNIYPANMFVTSPDILQEAIIDIQDDLTKQLAYFKEIGKHLEAKRLEERTNFDLEMIRELGYCSGIENYSRYLDKRLPGTRPFCLLDFFPDDYLMIVDESHVSIPQVSAMYGGDRSRKEMRKQIQAERRTLKDGGATREEVK
;
A
#
# COMPACT_ATOMS: atom_id res chain seq x y z
N MET A 1 -3.75 -14.70 -18.22
CA MET A 1 -4.48 -13.90 -19.22
C MET A 1 -3.44 -13.10 -20.01
N LYS A 2 -3.73 -12.74 -21.26
CA LYS A 2 -2.88 -11.90 -22.10
C LYS A 2 -3.37 -10.49 -22.11
N PHE A 3 -2.48 -9.55 -22.37
CA PHE A 3 -2.92 -8.18 -22.65
C PHE A 3 -3.61 -8.13 -24.02
N ASN A 4 -4.71 -7.39 -24.10
CA ASN A 4 -5.48 -7.20 -25.33
C ASN A 4 -5.90 -5.73 -25.47
N ILE A 5 -5.31 -5.02 -26.43
CA ILE A 5 -5.65 -3.63 -26.71
C ILE A 5 -6.96 -3.56 -27.46
N VAL A 6 -7.88 -2.76 -26.93
CA VAL A 6 -9.11 -2.34 -27.64
C VAL A 6 -8.97 -0.90 -28.06
N SER A 7 -8.85 -0.64 -29.38
CA SER A 7 -8.70 0.71 -29.91
C SER A 7 -9.11 0.78 -31.38
N ASP A 8 -9.78 1.87 -31.74
CA ASP A 8 -10.08 2.21 -33.14
C ASP A 8 -8.85 2.75 -33.90
N PHE A 9 -7.80 3.09 -33.17
CA PHE A 9 -6.56 3.64 -33.75
C PHE A 9 -5.57 2.53 -34.05
N LYS A 10 -4.73 2.80 -35.08
CA LYS A 10 -3.57 1.97 -35.41
C LYS A 10 -2.31 2.82 -35.31
N PRO A 11 -1.15 2.22 -34.96
CA PRO A 11 0.11 2.94 -34.95
C PRO A 11 0.42 3.57 -36.34
N THR A 12 0.75 4.85 -36.36
CA THR A 12 1.02 5.63 -37.58
C THR A 12 2.33 6.39 -37.49
N GLY A 13 2.83 6.89 -38.60
CA GLY A 13 4.07 7.67 -38.68
C GLY A 13 5.28 6.88 -38.16
N ASP A 14 5.98 7.43 -37.18
CA ASP A 14 7.16 6.81 -36.55
C ASP A 14 6.82 5.80 -35.44
N GLN A 15 5.55 5.72 -35.00
CA GLN A 15 5.14 4.84 -33.92
C GLN A 15 5.45 3.35 -34.18
N PRO A 16 5.15 2.76 -35.36
CA PRO A 16 5.46 1.35 -35.62
C PRO A 16 6.94 1.02 -35.47
N LYS A 17 7.81 1.93 -35.90
CA LYS A 17 9.27 1.77 -35.78
C LYS A 17 9.70 1.88 -34.32
N ALA A 18 9.20 2.84 -33.58
CA ALA A 18 9.50 3.04 -32.16
C ALA A 18 9.03 1.84 -31.31
N ILE A 19 7.81 1.36 -31.51
CA ILE A 19 7.27 0.17 -30.85
C ILE A 19 8.16 -1.04 -31.10
N LYS A 20 8.49 -1.31 -32.38
CA LYS A 20 9.36 -2.44 -32.73
C LYS A 20 10.71 -2.37 -32.03
N GLN A 21 11.37 -1.21 -32.04
CA GLN A 21 12.67 -1.02 -31.41
C GLN A 21 12.61 -1.24 -29.89
N LEU A 22 11.58 -0.70 -29.22
CA LEU A 22 11.38 -0.88 -27.78
C LEU A 22 11.16 -2.36 -27.43
N VAL A 23 10.31 -3.06 -28.16
CA VAL A 23 10.04 -4.50 -27.95
C VAL A 23 11.28 -5.34 -28.18
N GLU A 24 12.03 -5.10 -29.27
CA GLU A 24 13.28 -5.78 -29.56
C GLU A 24 14.32 -5.55 -28.44
N GLY A 25 14.47 -4.31 -27.98
CA GLY A 25 15.37 -3.97 -26.87
C GLY A 25 14.99 -4.68 -25.57
N ILE A 26 13.71 -4.68 -25.19
CA ILE A 26 13.24 -5.40 -23.98
C ILE A 26 13.52 -6.90 -24.10
N ASN A 27 13.24 -7.50 -25.25
CA ASN A 27 13.43 -8.93 -25.48
C ASN A 27 14.93 -9.33 -25.56
N SER A 28 15.79 -8.40 -25.96
CA SER A 28 17.26 -8.62 -25.96
C SER A 28 17.91 -8.33 -24.60
N GLY A 29 17.14 -7.90 -23.60
CA GLY A 29 17.63 -7.64 -22.23
C GLY A 29 18.22 -6.25 -22.03
N GLU A 30 17.92 -5.29 -22.87
CA GLU A 30 18.26 -3.88 -22.66
C GLU A 30 17.61 -3.34 -21.38
N VAL A 31 18.44 -2.88 -20.46
CA VAL A 31 17.97 -2.45 -19.12
C VAL A 31 17.28 -1.08 -19.17
N HIS A 32 17.72 -0.20 -20.04
CA HIS A 32 17.20 1.16 -20.16
C HIS A 32 16.97 1.55 -21.61
N GLN A 33 15.80 2.11 -21.88
CA GLN A 33 15.44 2.66 -23.17
C GLN A 33 14.72 4.00 -22.98
N THR A 34 14.83 4.91 -23.92
CA THR A 34 14.15 6.20 -23.85
C THR A 34 13.30 6.43 -25.10
N LEU A 35 11.99 6.61 -24.91
CA LEU A 35 11.07 7.06 -25.93
C LEU A 35 10.96 8.58 -25.90
N LEU A 36 11.52 9.26 -26.89
CA LEU A 36 11.42 10.71 -27.03
C LEU A 36 10.34 11.09 -28.03
N GLY A 37 9.40 11.92 -27.61
CA GLY A 37 8.33 12.41 -28.48
C GLY A 37 7.68 13.66 -27.91
N VAL A 38 7.22 14.55 -28.79
CA VAL A 38 6.50 15.76 -28.39
C VAL A 38 5.14 15.42 -27.79
N THR A 39 4.54 16.37 -27.08
CA THR A 39 3.17 16.22 -26.56
C THR A 39 2.20 15.98 -27.73
N GLY A 40 1.27 15.04 -27.58
CA GLY A 40 0.32 14.68 -28.63
C GLY A 40 0.87 13.73 -29.71
N SER A 41 2.12 13.25 -29.63
CA SER A 41 2.67 12.28 -30.59
C SER A 41 2.15 10.84 -30.39
N GLY A 42 1.27 10.60 -29.43
CA GLY A 42 0.72 9.27 -29.14
C GLY A 42 1.69 8.37 -28.38
N LYS A 43 2.53 8.93 -27.50
CA LYS A 43 3.44 8.14 -26.64
C LYS A 43 2.69 7.09 -25.83
N THR A 44 1.58 7.47 -25.17
CA THR A 44 0.76 6.54 -24.36
C THR A 44 0.27 5.36 -25.20
N PHE A 45 -0.23 5.62 -26.41
CA PHE A 45 -0.67 4.55 -27.32
C PHE A 45 0.48 3.66 -27.79
N SER A 46 1.66 4.25 -28.08
CA SER A 46 2.86 3.48 -28.43
C SER A 46 3.30 2.57 -27.28
N VAL A 47 3.26 3.10 -26.05
CA VAL A 47 3.58 2.34 -24.83
C VAL A 47 2.56 1.21 -24.61
N ALA A 48 1.26 1.45 -24.80
CA ALA A 48 0.24 0.41 -24.72
C ALA A 48 0.53 -0.75 -25.68
N ASN A 49 0.91 -0.45 -26.95
CA ASN A 49 1.32 -1.48 -27.92
C ASN A 49 2.58 -2.23 -27.52
N VAL A 50 3.53 -1.60 -26.81
CA VAL A 50 4.70 -2.28 -26.26
C VAL A 50 4.28 -3.26 -25.15
N ILE A 51 3.41 -2.82 -24.22
CA ILE A 51 2.92 -3.66 -23.11
C ILE A 51 2.22 -4.91 -23.65
N GLU A 52 1.34 -4.76 -24.63
CA GLU A 52 0.65 -5.89 -25.25
C GLU A 52 1.63 -6.91 -25.84
N GLN A 53 2.67 -6.46 -26.55
CA GLN A 53 3.62 -7.36 -27.21
C GLN A 53 4.61 -8.01 -26.24
N VAL A 54 4.95 -7.33 -25.15
CA VAL A 54 5.94 -7.83 -24.16
C VAL A 54 5.31 -8.77 -23.12
N GLU A 55 4.01 -8.62 -22.89
CA GLU A 55 3.21 -9.45 -21.96
C GLU A 55 3.79 -9.53 -20.52
N LYS A 56 4.37 -8.44 -20.00
CA LYS A 56 4.89 -8.35 -18.62
C LYS A 56 4.01 -7.49 -17.73
N PRO A 57 3.82 -7.85 -16.46
CA PRO A 57 3.26 -6.92 -15.48
C PRO A 57 3.97 -5.58 -15.57
N THR A 58 3.21 -4.49 -15.57
CA THR A 58 3.77 -3.17 -15.89
C THR A 58 3.48 -2.17 -14.78
N LEU A 59 4.51 -1.44 -14.36
CA LEU A 59 4.38 -0.26 -13.51
C LEU A 59 4.61 0.99 -14.34
N ILE A 60 3.66 1.92 -14.31
CA ILE A 60 3.76 3.24 -14.94
C ILE A 60 3.87 4.28 -13.83
N LEU A 61 5.02 4.95 -13.74
CA LEU A 61 5.30 5.95 -12.74
C LEU A 61 5.09 7.36 -13.29
N ALA A 62 4.12 8.09 -12.73
CA ALA A 62 3.86 9.50 -13.02
C ALA A 62 4.35 10.40 -11.88
N HIS A 63 4.73 11.63 -12.17
CA HIS A 63 5.30 12.55 -11.18
C HIS A 63 4.24 13.20 -10.25
N ASN A 64 2.94 13.12 -10.57
CA ASN A 64 1.86 13.64 -9.71
C ASN A 64 0.56 12.84 -9.85
N LYS A 65 -0.40 13.06 -8.91
CA LYS A 65 -1.71 12.41 -8.87
C LYS A 65 -2.55 12.66 -10.13
N THR A 66 -2.56 13.88 -10.65
CA THR A 66 -3.42 14.30 -11.79
C THR A 66 -3.00 13.58 -13.06
N LEU A 67 -1.70 13.55 -13.34
CA LEU A 67 -1.19 12.82 -14.49
C LEU A 67 -1.37 11.31 -14.35
N ALA A 68 -1.17 10.77 -13.15
CA ALA A 68 -1.45 9.36 -12.88
C ALA A 68 -2.93 9.02 -13.14
N ALA A 69 -3.87 9.88 -12.75
CA ALA A 69 -5.30 9.69 -13.01
C ALA A 69 -5.63 9.73 -14.52
N GLN A 70 -5.01 10.66 -15.26
CA GLN A 70 -5.17 10.71 -16.71
C GLN A 70 -4.66 9.43 -17.37
N LEU A 71 -3.42 9.02 -17.06
CA LEU A 71 -2.83 7.79 -17.61
C LEU A 71 -3.66 6.55 -17.22
N TYR A 72 -4.12 6.46 -15.98
CA TYR A 72 -5.01 5.38 -15.55
C TYR A 72 -6.25 5.28 -16.43
N SER A 73 -6.92 6.41 -16.68
CA SER A 73 -8.11 6.45 -17.51
C SER A 73 -7.80 6.05 -18.96
N GLU A 74 -6.69 6.51 -19.54
CA GLU A 74 -6.26 6.15 -20.90
C GLU A 74 -5.96 4.64 -21.00
N PHE A 75 -5.20 4.07 -20.06
CA PHE A 75 -4.88 2.65 -20.05
C PHE A 75 -6.11 1.77 -19.77
N LYS A 76 -7.04 2.22 -18.94
CA LYS A 76 -8.31 1.52 -18.70
C LYS A 76 -9.17 1.42 -19.96
N LEU A 77 -9.13 2.44 -20.81
CA LEU A 77 -9.80 2.40 -22.12
C LEU A 77 -9.09 1.47 -23.11
N PHE A 78 -7.74 1.43 -23.11
CA PHE A 78 -6.98 0.54 -23.99
C PHE A 78 -7.07 -0.92 -23.56
N PHE A 79 -7.21 -1.20 -22.27
CA PHE A 79 -7.18 -2.55 -21.69
C PHE A 79 -8.42 -2.80 -20.80
N PRO A 80 -9.64 -2.78 -21.35
CA PRO A 80 -10.88 -2.87 -20.56
C PRO A 80 -11.04 -4.22 -19.84
N GLU A 81 -10.45 -5.30 -20.37
CA GLU A 81 -10.56 -6.66 -19.81
C GLU A 81 -9.36 -7.05 -18.91
N ASN A 82 -8.31 -6.23 -18.89
CA ASN A 82 -7.12 -6.48 -18.09
C ASN A 82 -7.17 -5.71 -16.76
N ALA A 83 -6.34 -6.11 -15.80
CA ALA A 83 -6.24 -5.39 -14.54
C ALA A 83 -5.44 -4.10 -14.71
N VAL A 84 -6.13 -2.99 -14.88
CA VAL A 84 -5.53 -1.66 -14.81
C VAL A 84 -5.84 -1.07 -13.45
N GLU A 85 -4.79 -0.82 -12.67
CA GLU A 85 -4.86 -0.46 -11.26
C GLU A 85 -4.29 0.95 -11.02
N TYR A 86 -4.78 1.60 -9.95
CA TYR A 86 -4.39 2.97 -9.61
C TYR A 86 -3.78 3.02 -8.21
N PHE A 87 -2.54 3.47 -8.10
CA PHE A 87 -1.81 3.49 -6.84
C PHE A 87 -1.16 4.85 -6.56
N VAL A 88 -1.87 5.70 -5.83
CA VAL A 88 -1.40 7.03 -5.43
C VAL A 88 -1.52 7.23 -3.92
N SER A 89 -1.10 8.40 -3.41
CA SER A 89 -1.30 8.73 -2.00
C SER A 89 -2.79 8.79 -1.66
N TYR A 90 -3.21 8.10 -0.63
CA TYR A 90 -4.60 8.07 -0.15
C TYR A 90 -4.94 9.23 0.80
N TYR A 91 -3.97 10.08 1.13
CA TYR A 91 -4.23 11.30 1.89
C TYR A 91 -4.79 12.39 0.99
N ASP A 92 -5.98 12.89 1.31
CA ASP A 92 -6.52 14.14 0.74
C ASP A 92 -5.95 15.35 1.46
N TYR A 93 -5.74 15.23 2.75
CA TYR A 93 -5.09 16.21 3.60
C TYR A 93 -4.09 15.52 4.54
N TYR A 94 -2.94 16.11 4.70
CA TYR A 94 -1.93 15.64 5.65
C TYR A 94 -1.20 16.81 6.29
N GLN A 95 -1.43 17.03 7.57
CA GLN A 95 -0.70 17.97 8.40
C GLN A 95 0.23 17.19 9.34
N PRO A 96 1.55 17.30 9.17
CA PRO A 96 2.48 16.67 10.08
C PRO A 96 2.42 17.31 11.46
N GLU A 97 2.69 16.52 12.47
CA GLU A 97 2.88 17.01 13.83
C GLU A 97 4.08 17.98 13.89
N ALA A 98 3.87 19.15 14.50
CA ALA A 98 4.89 20.16 14.67
C ALA A 98 4.82 20.82 16.03
N TYR A 99 5.97 21.19 16.58
CA TYR A 99 6.06 21.98 17.81
C TYR A 99 6.86 23.24 17.54
N ILE A 100 6.29 24.40 17.88
CA ILE A 100 6.94 25.72 17.74
C ILE A 100 7.40 26.16 19.13
N PRO A 101 8.71 26.01 19.46
CA PRO A 101 9.21 26.28 20.81
C PRO A 101 9.03 27.73 21.26
N SER A 102 9.11 28.69 20.33
CA SER A 102 9.00 30.13 20.62
C SER A 102 7.62 30.56 21.12
N SER A 103 6.55 29.88 20.72
CA SER A 103 5.17 30.16 21.13
C SER A 103 4.59 29.09 22.06
N GLY A 104 5.31 28.00 22.30
CA GLY A 104 4.81 26.82 23.01
C GLY A 104 3.65 26.12 22.28
N LEU A 105 3.43 26.47 20.99
CA LEU A 105 2.33 25.95 20.20
C LEU A 105 2.66 24.55 19.70
N TYR A 106 1.79 23.61 19.99
CA TYR A 106 1.81 22.27 19.44
C TYR A 106 0.71 22.15 18.36
N ILE A 107 1.12 21.76 17.18
CA ILE A 107 0.23 21.45 16.08
C ILE A 107 0.09 19.93 16.03
N GLU A 108 -1.11 19.44 16.25
CA GLU A 108 -1.40 18.00 16.19
C GLU A 108 -1.33 17.50 14.74
N LYS A 109 -0.97 16.20 14.58
CA LYS A 109 -1.09 15.52 13.29
C LYS A 109 -2.58 15.49 12.93
N ASP A 110 -2.89 15.99 11.74
CA ASP A 110 -4.22 15.90 11.15
C ASP A 110 -4.13 15.27 9.77
N LEU A 111 -5.04 14.36 9.47
CA LEU A 111 -5.07 13.65 8.19
C LEU A 111 -6.50 13.28 7.80
N SER A 112 -6.77 13.34 6.51
CA SER A 112 -8.00 12.84 5.90
C SER A 112 -7.63 11.79 4.87
N ILE A 113 -8.18 10.59 5.03
CA ILE A 113 -7.98 9.45 4.13
C ILE A 113 -9.13 9.44 3.12
N ASN A 114 -8.78 9.22 1.87
CA ASN A 114 -9.74 8.98 0.80
C ASN A 114 -9.99 7.47 0.69
N GLU A 115 -11.16 7.02 1.10
CA GLU A 115 -11.54 5.61 1.16
C GLU A 115 -11.54 4.95 -0.24
N GLU A 116 -11.96 5.67 -1.29
CA GLU A 116 -11.92 5.16 -2.66
C GLU A 116 -10.49 4.92 -3.14
N ILE A 117 -9.56 5.82 -2.83
CA ILE A 117 -8.14 5.61 -3.16
C ILE A 117 -7.55 4.48 -2.33
N GLU A 118 -7.94 4.32 -1.07
CA GLU A 118 -7.52 3.18 -0.24
C GLU A 118 -8.00 1.85 -0.83
N LYS A 119 -9.26 1.77 -1.26
CA LYS A 119 -9.82 0.63 -1.99
C LYS A 119 -9.00 0.31 -3.25
N MET A 120 -8.71 1.31 -4.08
CA MET A 120 -7.89 1.12 -5.29
C MET A 120 -6.48 0.62 -4.99
N ARG A 121 -5.87 1.05 -3.88
CA ARG A 121 -4.55 0.56 -3.43
C ARG A 121 -4.60 -0.89 -3.00
N LEU A 122 -5.64 -1.29 -2.25
CA LEU A 122 -5.87 -2.69 -1.87
C LEU A 122 -6.16 -3.56 -3.10
N SER A 123 -6.96 -3.06 -4.06
CA SER A 123 -7.18 -3.73 -5.35
C SER A 123 -5.85 -3.97 -6.07
N THR A 124 -4.99 -2.96 -6.15
CA THR A 124 -3.65 -3.08 -6.77
C THR A 124 -2.82 -4.19 -6.13
N THR A 125 -2.71 -4.22 -4.80
CA THR A 125 -1.91 -5.24 -4.10
C THR A 125 -2.52 -6.64 -4.26
N SER A 126 -3.84 -6.74 -4.26
CA SER A 126 -4.56 -7.99 -4.49
C SER A 126 -4.35 -8.52 -5.91
N SER A 127 -4.44 -7.66 -6.92
CA SER A 127 -4.18 -8.01 -8.32
C SER A 127 -2.76 -8.51 -8.54
N LEU A 128 -1.75 -7.82 -7.98
CA LEU A 128 -0.35 -8.23 -8.08
C LEU A 128 -0.08 -9.59 -7.42
N LEU A 129 -0.72 -9.88 -6.29
CA LEU A 129 -0.54 -11.13 -5.55
C LEU A 129 -1.50 -12.26 -5.96
N SER A 130 -2.43 -12.00 -6.89
CA SER A 130 -3.37 -13.01 -7.41
C SER A 130 -2.72 -14.07 -8.30
N GLY A 131 -1.49 -13.82 -8.75
CA GLY A 131 -0.78 -14.67 -9.72
C GLY A 131 -1.09 -14.31 -11.18
N ARG A 132 -1.99 -13.34 -11.44
CA ARG A 132 -2.22 -12.85 -12.82
C ARG A 132 -1.02 -12.02 -13.29
N ARG A 133 -0.78 -12.06 -14.60
CA ARG A 133 0.37 -11.36 -15.21
C ARG A 133 -0.05 -10.16 -16.06
N ASP A 134 -1.32 -10.04 -16.35
CA ASP A 134 -1.92 -8.98 -17.16
C ASP A 134 -2.33 -7.78 -16.28
N VAL A 135 -1.39 -7.29 -15.48
CA VAL A 135 -1.59 -6.17 -14.54
C VAL A 135 -0.79 -4.95 -14.98
N ILE A 136 -1.47 -3.82 -15.12
CA ILE A 136 -0.88 -2.50 -15.33
C ILE A 136 -1.18 -1.65 -14.10
N VAL A 137 -0.16 -1.20 -13.40
CA VAL A 137 -0.32 -0.31 -12.25
C VAL A 137 0.15 1.09 -12.65
N VAL A 138 -0.75 2.06 -12.59
CA VAL A 138 -0.42 3.47 -12.75
C VAL A 138 -0.26 4.10 -11.37
N ALA A 139 0.95 4.54 -11.06
CA ALA A 139 1.31 5.03 -9.74
C ALA A 139 1.95 6.43 -9.77
N SER A 140 1.81 7.16 -8.68
CA SER A 140 2.68 8.31 -8.41
C SER A 140 3.91 7.90 -7.60
N VAL A 141 4.81 8.83 -7.30
CA VAL A 141 5.99 8.58 -6.43
C VAL A 141 5.61 8.04 -5.04
N SER A 142 4.33 8.05 -4.67
CA SER A 142 3.84 7.43 -3.43
C SER A 142 4.06 5.90 -3.37
N CYS A 143 4.24 5.24 -4.51
CA CYS A 143 4.58 3.82 -4.59
C CYS A 143 5.93 3.47 -3.94
N LEU A 144 6.81 4.46 -3.73
CA LEU A 144 8.12 4.31 -3.10
C LEU A 144 8.06 4.40 -1.57
N TYR A 145 6.92 4.81 -1.00
CA TYR A 145 6.72 4.84 0.46
C TYR A 145 6.33 3.47 1.00
N GLY A 146 6.59 3.28 2.29
CA GLY A 146 6.32 2.03 2.97
C GLY A 146 4.84 1.65 2.94
N ILE A 147 4.61 0.40 2.60
CA ILE A 147 3.33 -0.31 2.72
C ILE A 147 3.55 -1.62 3.47
N GLY A 148 2.52 -2.42 3.65
CA GLY A 148 2.62 -3.70 4.35
C GLY A 148 3.58 -4.70 3.71
N ASN A 149 3.88 -5.75 4.43
CA ASN A 149 4.76 -6.83 3.98
C ASN A 149 4.00 -7.75 3.00
N PRO A 150 4.46 -7.91 1.73
CA PRO A 150 3.78 -8.74 0.75
C PRO A 150 3.68 -10.21 1.17
N THR A 151 4.68 -10.73 1.89
CA THR A 151 4.67 -12.12 2.38
C THR A 151 3.60 -12.33 3.44
N GLU A 152 3.47 -11.41 4.39
CA GLU A 152 2.43 -11.49 5.42
C GLU A 152 1.04 -11.26 4.80
N PHE A 153 0.91 -10.34 3.87
CA PHE A 153 -0.34 -10.14 3.13
C PHE A 153 -0.77 -11.43 2.40
N GLN A 154 0.17 -12.09 1.70
CA GLN A 154 -0.10 -13.32 0.97
C GLN A 154 -0.48 -14.50 1.88
N LYS A 155 0.12 -14.63 3.07
CA LYS A 155 -0.21 -15.66 4.06
C LYS A 155 -1.63 -15.51 4.60
N ASN A 156 -2.14 -14.30 4.66
CA ASN A 156 -3.47 -13.99 5.19
C ASN A 156 -4.57 -14.00 4.10
N ILE A 157 -4.27 -14.41 2.86
CA ILE A 157 -5.28 -14.65 1.83
C ILE A 157 -6.10 -15.89 2.21
N ILE A 158 -7.42 -15.73 2.28
CA ILE A 158 -8.35 -16.82 2.56
C ILE A 158 -8.79 -17.43 1.23
N LYS A 159 -8.38 -18.67 0.98
CA LYS A 159 -8.75 -19.41 -0.22
C LYS A 159 -9.93 -20.34 0.11
N LEU A 160 -11.02 -20.18 -0.63
CA LEU A 160 -12.25 -20.95 -0.50
C LEU A 160 -12.57 -21.63 -1.84
N GLN A 161 -13.13 -22.83 -1.75
CA GLN A 161 -13.57 -23.60 -2.90
C GLN A 161 -14.92 -24.23 -2.59
N LYS A 162 -15.80 -24.28 -3.56
CA LYS A 162 -17.05 -25.05 -3.48
C LYS A 162 -16.75 -26.53 -3.19
N GLY A 163 -17.50 -27.13 -2.28
CA GLY A 163 -17.24 -28.49 -1.77
C GLY A 163 -16.13 -28.60 -0.72
N GLN A 164 -15.48 -27.50 -0.36
CA GLN A 164 -14.44 -27.50 0.68
C GLN A 164 -15.04 -27.72 2.06
N ILE A 165 -14.43 -28.63 2.83
CA ILE A 165 -14.81 -28.86 4.24
C ILE A 165 -14.01 -27.88 5.12
N ILE A 166 -14.69 -26.93 5.69
CA ILE A 166 -14.17 -25.94 6.65
C ILE A 166 -15.30 -25.51 7.59
N SER A 167 -15.07 -25.59 8.90
CA SER A 167 -16.09 -25.10 9.82
C SER A 167 -16.27 -23.58 9.69
N ARG A 168 -17.54 -23.15 9.78
CA ARG A 168 -17.90 -21.72 9.75
C ARG A 168 -17.09 -20.92 10.76
N THR A 169 -16.94 -21.42 11.98
CA THR A 169 -16.13 -20.77 13.03
C THR A 169 -14.70 -20.55 12.57
N LYS A 170 -14.07 -21.51 11.88
CA LYS A 170 -12.72 -21.37 11.35
C LYS A 170 -12.62 -20.29 10.27
N LEU A 171 -13.65 -20.18 9.41
CA LEU A 171 -13.72 -19.10 8.43
C LEU A 171 -13.82 -17.74 9.12
N LEU A 172 -14.69 -17.60 10.13
CA LEU A 172 -14.85 -16.35 10.88
C LEU A 172 -13.55 -15.92 11.56
N HIS A 173 -12.83 -16.85 12.18
CA HIS A 173 -11.50 -16.56 12.75
C HIS A 173 -10.50 -16.07 11.70
N LYS A 174 -10.47 -16.69 10.52
CA LYS A 174 -9.61 -16.23 9.42
C LYS A 174 -9.99 -14.83 8.94
N LEU A 175 -11.28 -14.50 8.86
CA LEU A 175 -11.73 -13.16 8.48
C LEU A 175 -11.26 -12.11 9.49
N VAL A 176 -11.41 -12.36 10.79
CA VAL A 176 -10.91 -11.46 11.84
C VAL A 176 -9.38 -11.32 11.77
N GLN A 177 -8.64 -12.41 11.57
CA GLN A 177 -7.19 -12.37 11.38
C GLN A 177 -6.77 -11.58 10.15
N SER A 178 -7.61 -11.58 9.09
CA SER A 178 -7.43 -10.77 7.88
C SER A 178 -7.99 -9.34 8.01
N LEU A 179 -8.26 -8.90 9.25
CA LEU A 179 -8.71 -7.55 9.63
C LEU A 179 -10.12 -7.18 9.14
N TYR A 180 -10.99 -8.16 8.89
CA TYR A 180 -12.42 -7.93 8.69
C TYR A 180 -13.15 -7.79 10.02
N SER A 181 -14.06 -6.84 10.11
CA SER A 181 -14.89 -6.62 11.29
C SER A 181 -16.28 -7.24 11.14
N ARG A 182 -16.77 -7.90 12.22
CA ARG A 182 -18.14 -8.40 12.23
C ARG A 182 -19.14 -7.26 12.42
N THR A 183 -20.19 -7.24 11.61
CA THR A 183 -21.30 -6.31 11.76
C THR A 183 -22.65 -7.04 11.83
N GLU A 184 -23.62 -6.43 12.52
CA GLU A 184 -25.03 -6.85 12.53
C GLU A 184 -25.96 -5.75 11.98
N ALA A 185 -25.43 -4.54 11.78
CA ALA A 185 -26.14 -3.36 11.29
C ALA A 185 -25.66 -2.97 9.87
N ASP A 186 -24.82 -1.98 9.76
CA ASP A 186 -24.36 -1.46 8.48
C ASP A 186 -23.32 -2.38 7.85
N PHE A 187 -23.65 -2.90 6.66
CA PHE A 187 -22.76 -3.77 5.91
C PHE A 187 -21.93 -2.93 4.94
N GLN A 188 -20.71 -2.61 5.36
CA GLN A 188 -19.78 -1.75 4.64
C GLN A 188 -18.52 -2.51 4.24
N HIS A 189 -17.67 -1.89 3.40
CA HIS A 189 -16.35 -2.42 3.04
C HIS A 189 -15.53 -2.82 4.28
N GLY A 190 -14.85 -3.96 4.23
CA GLY A 190 -14.08 -4.51 5.34
C GLY A 190 -14.92 -5.20 6.41
N ASN A 191 -16.24 -5.37 6.20
CA ASN A 191 -17.10 -6.08 7.14
C ASN A 191 -17.50 -7.47 6.65
N PHE A 192 -17.84 -8.32 7.60
CA PHE A 192 -18.58 -9.55 7.35
C PHE A 192 -19.79 -9.67 8.28
N ARG A 193 -20.81 -10.38 7.84
CA ARG A 193 -22.01 -10.66 8.63
C ARG A 193 -22.43 -12.11 8.47
N ILE A 194 -23.22 -12.62 9.43
CA ILE A 194 -23.71 -13.99 9.46
C ILE A 194 -25.23 -13.95 9.42
N LYS A 195 -25.81 -14.71 8.50
CA LYS A 195 -27.27 -14.90 8.39
C LYS A 195 -27.59 -16.38 8.24
N GLY A 196 -28.02 -17.04 9.33
CA GLY A 196 -28.27 -18.49 9.32
C GLY A 196 -27.01 -19.27 8.95
N ASP A 197 -27.06 -20.01 7.87
CA ASP A 197 -25.95 -20.80 7.34
C ASP A 197 -25.11 -20.08 6.28
N THR A 198 -25.28 -18.77 6.13
CA THR A 198 -24.52 -17.96 5.20
C THR A 198 -23.55 -17.00 5.91
N VAL A 199 -22.41 -16.77 5.28
CA VAL A 199 -21.43 -15.72 5.66
C VAL A 199 -21.30 -14.77 4.48
N ASP A 200 -21.73 -13.53 4.67
CA ASP A 200 -21.53 -12.46 3.70
C ASP A 200 -20.25 -11.69 4.05
N VAL A 201 -19.38 -11.43 3.09
CA VAL A 201 -18.13 -10.67 3.24
C VAL A 201 -18.10 -9.52 2.24
N TYR A 202 -17.93 -8.29 2.71
CA TYR A 202 -17.78 -7.13 1.84
C TYR A 202 -16.30 -6.74 1.82
N PRO A 203 -15.57 -7.09 0.75
CA PRO A 203 -14.14 -6.83 0.70
C PRO A 203 -13.82 -5.33 0.64
N SER A 204 -12.65 -4.95 1.18
CA SER A 204 -12.18 -3.56 1.14
C SER A 204 -11.59 -3.14 -0.21
N TYR A 205 -11.49 -4.06 -1.18
CA TYR A 205 -10.82 -3.88 -2.46
C TYR A 205 -11.73 -4.02 -3.69
N ALA A 206 -13.00 -4.35 -3.51
CA ALA A 206 -13.97 -4.57 -4.60
C ALA A 206 -15.31 -3.90 -4.30
N ASP A 207 -16.10 -3.68 -5.34
CA ASP A 207 -17.42 -3.05 -5.26
C ASP A 207 -18.51 -4.03 -4.83
N ASP A 208 -18.32 -5.32 -5.14
CA ASP A 208 -19.29 -6.38 -4.89
C ASP A 208 -18.91 -7.19 -3.65
N ALA A 209 -19.92 -7.75 -2.99
CA ALA A 209 -19.77 -8.58 -1.82
C ALA A 209 -19.82 -10.07 -2.17
N PHE A 210 -19.23 -10.91 -1.31
CA PHE A 210 -19.24 -12.36 -1.43
C PHE A 210 -20.21 -12.98 -0.43
N ARG A 211 -20.96 -13.98 -0.86
CA ARG A 211 -21.83 -14.81 -0.03
C ARG A 211 -21.39 -16.25 -0.09
N ILE A 212 -21.07 -16.81 1.06
CA ILE A 212 -20.64 -18.19 1.23
C ILE A 212 -21.75 -18.97 1.94
N HIS A 213 -22.35 -19.92 1.23
CA HIS A 213 -23.38 -20.81 1.76
C HIS A 213 -22.74 -22.06 2.36
N PHE A 214 -23.16 -22.42 3.55
CA PHE A 214 -22.71 -23.62 4.26
C PHE A 214 -23.81 -24.63 4.38
N PHE A 215 -23.48 -25.91 4.14
CA PHE A 215 -24.27 -27.06 4.57
C PHE A 215 -23.47 -27.83 5.62
N GLY A 216 -23.74 -27.58 6.89
CA GLY A 216 -22.89 -28.04 7.99
C GLY A 216 -21.53 -27.37 7.95
N ASP A 217 -20.46 -28.15 7.74
CA ASP A 217 -19.08 -27.69 7.61
C ASP A 217 -18.59 -27.69 6.14
N GLU A 218 -19.46 -27.91 5.17
CA GLU A 218 -19.14 -27.90 3.75
C GLU A 218 -19.59 -26.57 3.11
N ILE A 219 -18.77 -26.00 2.24
CA ILE A 219 -19.14 -24.84 1.39
C ILE A 219 -19.96 -25.36 0.22
N GLU A 220 -21.28 -25.13 0.25
CA GLU A 220 -22.20 -25.56 -0.77
C GLU A 220 -22.15 -24.67 -2.02
N GLU A 221 -22.09 -23.36 -1.82
CA GLU A 221 -22.09 -22.38 -2.91
C GLU A 221 -21.33 -21.11 -2.51
N ILE A 222 -20.74 -20.45 -3.52
CA ILE A 222 -20.08 -19.14 -3.38
C ILE A 222 -20.67 -18.21 -4.43
N GLU A 223 -21.27 -17.10 -3.99
CA GLU A 223 -21.90 -16.09 -4.84
C GLU A 223 -21.21 -14.74 -4.70
N VAL A 224 -21.18 -13.99 -5.79
CA VAL A 224 -20.92 -12.54 -5.82
C VAL A 224 -22.25 -11.83 -5.93
N PHE A 225 -22.48 -10.84 -5.10
CA PHE A 225 -23.72 -10.08 -5.08
C PHE A 225 -23.51 -8.59 -4.84
N ASP A 226 -24.38 -7.77 -5.38
CA ASP A 226 -24.44 -6.35 -5.10
C ASP A 226 -24.88 -6.11 -3.64
N ALA A 227 -24.05 -5.46 -2.84
CA ALA A 227 -24.29 -5.27 -1.41
C ALA A 227 -25.49 -4.36 -1.10
N GLN A 228 -25.93 -3.50 -2.05
CA GLN A 228 -27.03 -2.56 -1.89
C GLN A 228 -28.37 -3.19 -2.32
N THR A 229 -28.39 -3.84 -3.49
CA THR A 229 -29.60 -4.44 -4.05
C THR A 229 -29.81 -5.87 -3.59
N ASN A 230 -28.76 -6.53 -3.11
CA ASN A 230 -28.71 -7.94 -2.74
C ASN A 230 -28.96 -8.88 -3.94
N GLU A 231 -28.77 -8.39 -5.16
CA GLU A 231 -28.86 -9.15 -6.40
C GLU A 231 -27.61 -10.00 -6.59
N VAL A 232 -27.80 -11.29 -6.92
CA VAL A 232 -26.70 -12.22 -7.22
C VAL A 232 -26.21 -11.93 -8.64
N LEU A 233 -24.93 -11.62 -8.78
CA LEU A 233 -24.28 -11.27 -10.04
C LEU A 233 -23.64 -12.48 -10.70
N GLU A 234 -22.90 -13.27 -9.91
CA GLU A 234 -22.12 -14.41 -10.41
C GLU A 234 -21.94 -15.49 -9.36
N LYS A 235 -21.64 -16.73 -9.79
CA LYS A 235 -21.28 -17.86 -8.91
C LYS A 235 -19.86 -18.30 -9.18
N TYR A 236 -19.11 -18.58 -8.12
CA TYR A 236 -17.72 -18.96 -8.18
C TYR A 236 -17.46 -20.37 -7.65
N GLU A 237 -16.58 -21.10 -8.34
CA GLU A 237 -16.04 -22.38 -7.86
C GLU A 237 -14.84 -22.16 -6.92
N LEU A 238 -14.10 -21.07 -7.11
CA LEU A 238 -12.92 -20.68 -6.32
C LEU A 238 -13.00 -19.19 -5.97
N LEU A 239 -12.75 -18.87 -4.72
CA LEU A 239 -12.71 -17.49 -4.22
C LEU A 239 -11.46 -17.24 -3.40
N ASN A 240 -10.75 -16.15 -3.69
CA ASN A 240 -9.71 -15.62 -2.84
C ASN A 240 -10.20 -14.35 -2.15
N ILE A 241 -10.26 -14.36 -0.82
CA ILE A 241 -10.56 -13.16 -0.03
C ILE A 241 -9.23 -12.62 0.48
N TYR A 242 -8.89 -11.41 0.02
CA TYR A 242 -7.66 -10.72 0.43
C TYR A 242 -7.90 -9.96 1.74
N PRO A 243 -6.84 -9.67 2.53
CA PRO A 243 -6.97 -8.91 3.75
C PRO A 243 -7.63 -7.54 3.57
N ALA A 244 -8.35 -7.10 4.59
CA ALA A 244 -9.04 -5.81 4.58
C ALA A 244 -8.11 -4.60 4.74
N ASN A 245 -6.82 -4.83 5.12
CA ASN A 245 -5.81 -3.78 5.26
C ASN A 245 -4.45 -4.27 4.79
N MET A 246 -3.65 -3.35 4.22
CA MET A 246 -2.29 -3.67 3.71
C MET A 246 -1.29 -4.03 4.80
N PHE A 247 -1.51 -3.59 6.05
CA PHE A 247 -0.60 -3.83 7.19
C PHE A 247 -1.01 -5.06 8.03
N VAL A 248 -1.71 -6.01 7.42
CA VAL A 248 -2.03 -7.29 8.07
C VAL A 248 -0.75 -8.03 8.44
N THR A 249 -0.73 -8.62 9.63
CA THR A 249 0.36 -9.47 10.12
C THR A 249 -0.18 -10.60 10.99
N SER A 250 0.63 -11.63 11.19
CA SER A 250 0.22 -12.74 12.05
C SER A 250 0.14 -12.32 13.54
N PRO A 251 -0.76 -12.96 14.34
CA PRO A 251 -0.92 -12.63 15.76
C PRO A 251 0.36 -12.71 16.55
N ASP A 252 1.22 -13.69 16.27
CA ASP A 252 2.50 -13.87 16.97
C ASP A 252 3.45 -12.68 16.71
N ILE A 253 3.55 -12.25 15.44
CA ILE A 253 4.36 -11.07 15.08
C ILE A 253 3.79 -9.82 15.72
N LEU A 254 2.46 -9.68 15.77
CA LEU A 254 1.80 -8.54 16.40
C LEU A 254 2.12 -8.44 17.89
N GLN A 255 2.09 -9.55 18.61
CA GLN A 255 2.43 -9.58 20.04
C GLN A 255 3.89 -9.21 20.29
N GLU A 256 4.82 -9.74 19.50
CA GLU A 256 6.24 -9.36 19.58
C GLU A 256 6.43 -7.87 19.26
N ALA A 257 5.77 -7.35 18.22
CA ALA A 257 5.84 -5.95 17.86
C ALA A 257 5.36 -5.03 18.99
N ILE A 258 4.27 -5.38 19.69
CA ILE A 258 3.76 -4.64 20.85
C ILE A 258 4.82 -4.54 21.94
N ILE A 259 5.51 -5.64 22.25
CA ILE A 259 6.58 -5.68 23.26
C ILE A 259 7.75 -4.78 22.83
N ASP A 260 8.21 -4.92 21.59
CA ASP A 260 9.32 -4.13 21.05
C ASP A 260 9.03 -2.63 21.04
N ILE A 261 7.78 -2.24 20.68
CA ILE A 261 7.33 -0.85 20.72
C ILE A 261 7.34 -0.31 22.14
N GLN A 262 6.87 -1.08 23.14
CA GLN A 262 6.87 -0.69 24.54
C GLN A 262 8.29 -0.51 25.09
N ASP A 263 9.20 -1.40 24.71
CA ASP A 263 10.61 -1.33 25.11
C ASP A 263 11.29 -0.08 24.53
N ASP A 264 11.08 0.20 23.24
CA ASP A 264 11.65 1.39 22.58
C ASP A 264 11.00 2.69 23.11
N LEU A 265 9.69 2.68 23.42
CA LEU A 265 9.01 3.78 24.09
C LEU A 265 9.68 4.09 25.43
N THR A 266 9.89 3.08 26.28
CA THR A 266 10.49 3.23 27.60
C THR A 266 11.88 3.86 27.50
N LYS A 267 12.72 3.42 26.57
CA LYS A 267 14.05 3.98 26.31
C LYS A 267 13.96 5.46 25.86
N GLN A 268 13.02 5.77 24.97
CA GLN A 268 12.85 7.13 24.44
C GLN A 268 12.30 8.09 25.49
N LEU A 269 11.38 7.62 26.34
CA LEU A 269 10.87 8.42 27.48
C LEU A 269 11.97 8.74 28.50
N ALA A 270 12.82 7.77 28.83
CA ALA A 270 13.97 7.99 29.71
C ALA A 270 14.90 9.03 29.13
N TYR A 271 15.23 8.93 27.83
CA TYR A 271 16.05 9.92 27.12
C TYR A 271 15.42 11.32 27.13
N PHE A 272 14.12 11.46 26.81
CA PHE A 272 13.47 12.76 26.85
C PHE A 272 13.43 13.39 28.24
N LYS A 273 13.21 12.59 29.29
CA LYS A 273 13.26 13.05 30.68
C LYS A 273 14.66 13.53 31.06
N GLU A 274 15.71 12.80 30.68
CA GLU A 274 17.13 13.17 30.91
C GLU A 274 17.51 14.51 30.30
N ILE A 275 17.05 14.77 29.07
CA ILE A 275 17.34 16.04 28.38
C ILE A 275 16.32 17.17 28.68
N GLY A 276 15.44 16.97 29.67
CA GLY A 276 14.48 17.98 30.15
C GLY A 276 13.26 18.19 29.27
N LYS A 277 12.98 17.30 28.30
CA LYS A 277 11.82 17.35 27.40
C LYS A 277 10.61 16.62 27.96
N HIS A 278 10.12 17.08 29.11
CA HIS A 278 9.05 16.40 29.84
C HIS A 278 7.71 16.42 29.10
N LEU A 279 7.39 17.52 28.37
CA LEU A 279 6.15 17.64 27.63
C LEU A 279 6.11 16.68 26.44
N GLU A 280 7.24 16.60 25.68
CA GLU A 280 7.39 15.68 24.56
C GLU A 280 7.34 14.22 25.04
N ALA A 281 7.95 13.93 26.20
CA ALA A 281 7.89 12.60 26.82
C ALA A 281 6.44 12.21 27.10
N LYS A 282 5.68 13.08 27.79
CA LYS A 282 4.28 12.82 28.14
C LYS A 282 3.41 12.58 26.91
N ARG A 283 3.53 13.44 25.89
CA ARG A 283 2.74 13.30 24.64
C ARG A 283 3.07 12.03 23.87
N LEU A 284 4.36 11.69 23.77
CA LEU A 284 4.78 10.44 23.13
C LEU A 284 4.19 9.22 23.86
N GLU A 285 4.22 9.25 25.20
CA GLU A 285 3.69 8.18 26.05
C GLU A 285 2.18 8.00 25.85
N GLU A 286 1.42 9.11 25.97
CA GLU A 286 -0.04 9.09 25.81
C GLU A 286 -0.44 8.57 24.43
N ARG A 287 0.17 9.08 23.37
CA ARG A 287 -0.13 8.69 22.00
C ARG A 287 0.22 7.24 21.71
N THR A 288 1.45 6.82 22.07
CA THR A 288 1.88 5.45 21.79
C THR A 288 1.06 4.42 22.57
N ASN A 289 0.67 4.74 23.81
CA ASN A 289 -0.19 3.86 24.58
C ASN A 289 -1.60 3.75 23.96
N PHE A 290 -2.16 4.85 23.47
CA PHE A 290 -3.42 4.83 22.73
C PHE A 290 -3.32 3.99 21.45
N ASP A 291 -2.28 4.19 20.65
CA ASP A 291 -2.05 3.39 19.43
C ASP A 291 -1.88 1.90 19.75
N LEU A 292 -1.16 1.55 20.83
CA LEU A 292 -0.99 0.17 21.29
C LEU A 292 -2.30 -0.48 21.78
N GLU A 293 -3.18 0.30 22.40
CA GLU A 293 -4.51 -0.16 22.78
C GLU A 293 -5.34 -0.50 21.55
N MET A 294 -5.39 0.40 20.56
CA MET A 294 -6.06 0.16 19.29
C MET A 294 -5.50 -1.08 18.56
N ILE A 295 -4.18 -1.25 18.54
CA ILE A 295 -3.53 -2.41 17.92
C ILE A 295 -3.93 -3.72 18.65
N ARG A 296 -4.04 -3.71 19.98
CA ARG A 296 -4.45 -4.90 20.76
C ARG A 296 -5.91 -5.27 20.50
N GLU A 297 -6.79 -4.28 20.46
CA GLU A 297 -8.23 -4.51 20.36
C GLU A 297 -8.68 -4.77 18.90
N LEU A 298 -8.12 -4.03 17.94
CA LEU A 298 -8.56 -4.03 16.56
C LEU A 298 -7.53 -4.64 15.58
N GLY A 299 -6.31 -4.92 16.03
CA GLY A 299 -5.19 -5.32 15.15
C GLY A 299 -4.62 -4.17 14.32
N TYR A 300 -5.10 -2.95 14.50
CA TYR A 300 -4.80 -1.78 13.66
C TYR A 300 -4.90 -0.47 14.46
N CYS A 301 -4.16 0.56 14.04
CA CYS A 301 -4.32 1.94 14.53
C CYS A 301 -4.13 2.94 13.39
N SER A 302 -4.62 4.18 13.58
CA SER A 302 -4.37 5.27 12.64
C SER A 302 -2.88 5.60 12.57
N GLY A 303 -2.30 5.56 11.36
CA GLY A 303 -0.86 5.76 11.17
C GLY A 303 -0.03 4.53 11.50
N ILE A 304 -0.59 3.33 11.34
CA ILE A 304 0.08 2.02 11.56
C ILE A 304 1.40 1.90 10.78
N GLU A 305 1.55 2.63 9.66
CA GLU A 305 2.77 2.70 8.88
C GLU A 305 3.99 3.19 9.68
N ASN A 306 3.77 3.97 10.75
CA ASN A 306 4.83 4.40 11.65
C ASN A 306 5.42 3.25 12.47
N TYR A 307 4.67 2.19 12.64
CA TYR A 307 5.05 0.97 13.36
C TYR A 307 5.49 -0.17 12.42
N SER A 308 5.50 0.05 11.10
CA SER A 308 5.82 -0.97 10.09
C SER A 308 7.14 -1.70 10.35
N ARG A 309 8.16 -1.03 10.90
CA ARG A 309 9.44 -1.65 11.25
C ARG A 309 9.28 -2.84 12.21
N TYR A 310 8.42 -2.71 13.21
CA TYR A 310 8.16 -3.75 14.20
C TYR A 310 7.31 -4.88 13.59
N LEU A 311 6.28 -4.52 12.81
CA LEU A 311 5.42 -5.47 12.13
C LEU A 311 6.16 -6.32 11.07
N ASP A 312 7.19 -5.75 10.43
CA ASP A 312 8.04 -6.43 9.45
C ASP A 312 9.27 -7.09 10.07
N LYS A 313 9.51 -6.93 11.38
CA LYS A 313 10.74 -7.36 12.08
C LYS A 313 12.03 -6.84 11.40
N ARG A 314 11.98 -5.64 10.84
CA ARG A 314 13.12 -5.02 10.14
C ARG A 314 14.12 -4.42 11.12
N LEU A 315 15.40 -4.54 10.78
CA LEU A 315 16.46 -3.85 11.54
C LEU A 315 16.36 -2.33 11.36
N PRO A 316 16.71 -1.52 12.39
CA PRO A 316 16.75 -0.07 12.26
C PRO A 316 17.63 0.37 11.09
N GLY A 317 17.10 1.31 10.25
CA GLY A 317 17.81 1.83 9.10
C GLY A 317 17.63 1.06 7.79
N THR A 318 16.94 -0.08 7.79
CA THR A 318 16.56 -0.78 6.56
C THR A 318 15.33 -0.12 5.95
N ARG A 319 15.22 -0.16 4.60
CA ARG A 319 14.05 0.40 3.91
C ARG A 319 12.78 -0.40 4.22
N PRO A 320 11.61 0.23 4.29
CA PRO A 320 10.33 -0.49 4.33
C PRO A 320 10.04 -1.19 2.99
N PHE A 321 9.13 -2.16 3.02
CA PHE A 321 8.52 -2.66 1.81
C PHE A 321 7.72 -1.55 1.13
N CYS A 322 7.75 -1.54 -0.18
CA CYS A 322 7.01 -0.59 -1.01
C CYS A 322 6.30 -1.34 -2.15
N LEU A 323 5.57 -0.64 -3.00
CA LEU A 323 4.81 -1.29 -4.09
C LEU A 323 5.69 -2.15 -5.01
N LEU A 324 6.96 -1.78 -5.21
CA LEU A 324 7.88 -2.55 -6.05
C LEU A 324 8.11 -3.97 -5.53
N ASP A 325 7.99 -4.19 -4.22
CA ASP A 325 8.19 -5.50 -3.59
C ASP A 325 6.98 -6.45 -3.81
N PHE A 326 5.87 -5.95 -4.36
CA PHE A 326 4.70 -6.74 -4.72
C PHE A 326 4.75 -7.22 -6.18
N PHE A 327 5.60 -6.63 -7.01
CA PHE A 327 5.78 -7.05 -8.39
C PHE A 327 6.63 -8.33 -8.47
N PRO A 328 6.42 -9.18 -9.50
CA PRO A 328 7.37 -10.24 -9.82
C PRO A 328 8.68 -9.65 -10.35
N ASP A 329 9.76 -10.44 -10.34
CA ASP A 329 11.11 -9.98 -10.75
C ASP A 329 11.17 -9.49 -12.21
N ASP A 330 10.31 -10.01 -13.09
CA ASP A 330 10.31 -9.76 -14.53
C ASP A 330 9.22 -8.77 -14.99
N TYR A 331 8.98 -7.69 -14.23
CA TYR A 331 8.05 -6.65 -14.61
C TYR A 331 8.69 -5.56 -15.48
N LEU A 332 7.86 -4.81 -16.21
CA LEU A 332 8.26 -3.65 -16.99
C LEU A 332 8.01 -2.37 -16.17
N MET A 333 9.01 -1.51 -16.03
CA MET A 333 8.85 -0.19 -15.45
C MET A 333 8.88 0.89 -16.52
N ILE A 334 7.86 1.72 -16.57
CA ILE A 334 7.73 2.88 -17.46
C ILE A 334 7.69 4.13 -16.60
N VAL A 335 8.63 5.04 -16.81
CA VAL A 335 8.68 6.31 -16.09
C VAL A 335 8.24 7.42 -17.03
N ASP A 336 7.01 7.90 -16.82
CA ASP A 336 6.49 8.99 -17.61
C ASP A 336 7.14 10.32 -17.23
N GLU A 337 7.41 11.15 -18.24
CA GLU A 337 8.13 12.42 -18.09
C GLU A 337 9.37 12.27 -17.18
N SER A 338 10.24 11.30 -17.53
CA SER A 338 11.39 10.88 -16.70
C SER A 338 12.32 12.03 -16.33
N HIS A 339 12.38 13.08 -17.16
CA HIS A 339 13.14 14.30 -16.88
C HIS A 339 12.62 15.08 -15.65
N VAL A 340 11.35 14.85 -15.23
CA VAL A 340 10.74 15.41 -14.01
C VAL A 340 10.74 14.37 -12.88
N SER A 341 10.29 13.15 -13.19
CA SER A 341 10.08 12.09 -12.18
C SER A 341 11.40 11.63 -11.53
N ILE A 342 12.47 11.45 -12.30
CA ILE A 342 13.76 10.96 -11.76
C ILE A 342 14.42 12.00 -10.84
N PRO A 343 14.53 13.30 -11.18
CA PRO A 343 15.00 14.31 -10.25
C PRO A 343 14.17 14.40 -8.96
N GLN A 344 12.83 14.25 -9.06
CA GLN A 344 11.95 14.24 -7.89
C GLN A 344 12.28 13.09 -6.93
N VAL A 345 12.43 11.87 -7.44
CA VAL A 345 12.82 10.69 -6.65
C VAL A 345 14.21 10.90 -6.02
N SER A 346 15.17 11.43 -6.78
CA SER A 346 16.51 11.72 -6.29
C SER A 346 16.50 12.75 -5.17
N ALA A 347 15.68 13.81 -5.29
CA ALA A 347 15.53 14.84 -4.27
C ALA A 347 14.91 14.28 -2.97
N MET A 348 13.97 13.36 -3.07
CA MET A 348 13.38 12.67 -1.92
C MET A 348 14.44 11.89 -1.13
N TYR A 349 15.29 11.13 -1.82
CA TYR A 349 16.40 10.40 -1.19
C TYR A 349 17.41 11.35 -0.52
N GLY A 350 17.83 12.41 -1.22
CA GLY A 350 18.75 13.42 -0.67
C GLY A 350 18.18 14.12 0.55
N GLY A 351 16.90 14.51 0.52
CA GLY A 351 16.24 15.18 1.65
C GLY A 351 16.09 14.28 2.88
N ASP A 352 15.82 13.00 2.72
CA ASP A 352 15.74 12.03 3.83
C ASP A 352 17.14 11.77 4.43
N ARG A 353 18.13 11.59 3.57
CA ARG A 353 19.53 11.41 3.99
C ARG A 353 20.04 12.62 4.76
N SER A 354 19.87 13.83 4.23
CA SER A 354 20.30 15.08 4.91
C SER A 354 19.66 15.25 6.28
N ARG A 355 18.34 14.97 6.40
CA ARG A 355 17.65 15.03 7.70
C ARG A 355 18.20 14.01 8.70
N LYS A 356 18.53 12.81 8.26
CA LYS A 356 19.10 11.76 9.12
C LYS A 356 20.55 12.07 9.52
N GLU A 357 21.36 12.61 8.62
CA GLU A 357 22.73 13.03 8.89
C GLU A 357 22.77 14.24 9.84
N MET A 358 21.95 15.26 9.61
CA MET A 358 21.84 16.42 10.50
C MET A 358 21.42 16.02 11.92
N ARG A 359 20.46 15.08 12.07
CA ARG A 359 20.08 14.55 13.38
C ARG A 359 21.25 13.85 14.09
N LYS A 360 22.07 13.08 13.35
CA LYS A 360 23.27 12.43 13.90
C LYS A 360 24.33 13.46 14.32
N GLN A 361 24.56 14.49 13.53
CA GLN A 361 25.49 15.56 13.86
C GLN A 361 25.06 16.31 15.12
N ILE A 362 23.82 16.76 15.19
CA ILE A 362 23.26 17.43 16.38
C ILE A 362 23.38 16.55 17.62
N GLN A 363 23.15 15.25 17.49
CA GLN A 363 23.32 14.32 18.60
C GLN A 363 24.80 14.15 19.00
N ALA A 364 25.72 14.11 18.05
CA ALA A 364 27.15 14.00 18.31
C ALA A 364 27.67 15.27 18.98
N GLU A 365 27.34 16.46 18.48
CA GLU A 365 27.72 17.77 19.07
C GLU A 365 27.18 17.91 20.50
N ARG A 366 25.96 17.52 20.75
CA ARG A 366 25.37 17.49 22.11
C ARG A 366 26.09 16.54 23.05
N ARG A 367 26.56 15.39 22.58
CA ARG A 367 27.40 14.48 23.39
C ARG A 367 28.72 15.10 23.71
N THR A 368 29.40 15.67 22.73
CA THR A 368 30.72 16.33 22.92
C THR A 368 30.64 17.51 23.88
N LEU A 369 29.59 18.34 23.82
CA LEU A 369 29.34 19.42 24.76
C LEU A 369 29.07 18.92 26.19
N LYS A 370 28.34 17.82 26.32
CA LYS A 370 28.04 17.19 27.62
C LYS A 370 29.29 16.55 28.26
N ASP A 371 30.10 15.88 27.47
CA ASP A 371 31.38 15.27 27.91
C ASP A 371 32.47 16.31 28.18
N GLY A 372 32.40 17.53 27.54
CA GLY A 372 33.27 18.66 27.76
C GLY A 372 32.92 19.54 28.96
N GLY A 373 31.91 19.20 29.75
CA GLY A 373 31.52 19.97 30.94
C GLY A 373 30.76 21.27 30.62
N ALA A 374 30.15 21.37 29.44
CA ALA A 374 29.39 22.56 29.01
C ALA A 374 28.21 22.85 29.93
N THR A 375 27.94 24.10 30.18
CA THR A 375 26.80 24.55 31.00
C THR A 375 25.46 24.30 30.29
N ARG A 376 24.38 24.28 31.06
CA ARG A 376 23.02 24.01 30.56
C ARG A 376 22.55 25.03 29.50
N GLU A 377 23.17 26.21 29.39
CA GLU A 377 22.89 27.25 28.41
C GLU A 377 23.61 27.01 27.08
N GLU A 378 24.78 26.37 27.09
CA GLU A 378 25.59 26.08 25.89
C GLU A 378 25.10 24.82 25.15
N VAL A 379 24.23 24.02 25.78
CA VAL A 379 23.65 22.78 25.24
C VAL A 379 22.23 22.98 24.62
N LYS A 380 21.68 24.20 24.75
CA LYS A 380 20.43 24.59 24.10
C LYS A 380 20.65 24.97 22.65
#